data_dcc87bbb398de5371b77f89fd0f54966
#
_entry.id   dcc87bbb398de5371b77f89fd0f54966
#
_cell.length_a   1.000
_cell.length_b   1.000
_cell.length_c   1.000
_cell.angle_alpha   90.00
_cell.angle_beta   90.00
_cell.angle_gamma   90.00
#
_symmetry.space_group_name_H-M   'P 1'
#
loop_
_entity.id
_entity.type
_entity.pdbx_description
1 polymer ?
#
loop_
_entity_poly.entity_id
_entity_poly.type
_entity_poly.pdbx_seq_one_letter_code
_entity_poly.pdbx_strand_id
1 'polypeptide(L)'
;MVKVWEKYSAGEYERRFLLQELPAGAADPRRIRDRYLTDTRLRLRLMETPDGQLLERKLGHKRRVADGDPTAVMHTSLYLDSGEFELLVALPGRDLIKVRWDVDLDGEAGSVDVFEGDLLGLVMLEVDLKSATRLTGFAPPAWAGPEVTHDEAFTGGALSMLLPADLDQAVTRLVGSDR
;
A
#
# COMPACT_ATOMS: atom_id res chain seq x y z
N MET A 1 26.67 15.48 0.29
CA MET A 1 26.99 14.28 1.08
C MET A 1 25.75 13.36 0.98
N VAL A 2 25.85 12.22 0.28
CA VAL A 2 24.76 11.23 0.18
C VAL A 2 24.48 10.71 1.60
N LYS A 3 23.22 10.82 2.05
CA LYS A 3 22.87 10.28 3.37
C LYS A 3 23.01 8.75 3.30
N VAL A 4 23.65 8.14 4.29
CA VAL A 4 24.06 6.72 4.30
C VAL A 4 22.90 5.76 3.97
N TRP A 5 21.66 6.10 4.36
CA TRP A 5 20.46 5.29 4.11
C TRP A 5 19.94 5.37 2.66
N GLU A 6 20.31 6.40 1.88
CA GLU A 6 19.91 6.52 0.47
C GLU A 6 20.54 5.44 -0.42
N LYS A 7 21.71 4.91 0.01
CA LYS A 7 22.45 3.90 -0.75
C LYS A 7 21.68 2.58 -0.93
N TYR A 8 20.78 2.24 0.00
CA TYR A 8 20.06 0.95 0.04
C TYR A 8 18.55 1.11 -0.14
N SER A 9 18.10 2.26 -0.56
CA SER A 9 16.69 2.57 -0.74
C SER A 9 16.37 2.88 -2.19
N ALA A 10 15.20 2.48 -2.66
CA ALA A 10 14.62 2.90 -3.92
C ALA A 10 13.61 4.02 -3.69
N GLY A 11 13.56 5.00 -4.58
CA GLY A 11 12.51 6.01 -4.59
C GLY A 11 11.24 5.43 -5.21
N GLU A 12 10.12 5.57 -4.52
CA GLU A 12 8.78 5.25 -5.02
C GLU A 12 7.97 6.52 -5.12
N TYR A 13 7.19 6.68 -6.20
CA TYR A 13 6.29 7.80 -6.45
C TYR A 13 4.89 7.22 -6.59
N GLU A 14 4.07 7.35 -5.53
CA GLU A 14 2.79 6.67 -5.41
C GLU A 14 1.61 7.66 -5.47
N ARG A 15 0.53 7.27 -6.18
CA ARG A 15 -0.79 7.88 -6.05
C ARG A 15 -1.80 6.80 -5.69
N ARG A 16 -2.81 7.17 -4.90
CA ARG A 16 -3.82 6.25 -4.38
C ARG A 16 -5.22 6.79 -4.60
N PHE A 17 -6.13 5.91 -5.02
CA PHE A 17 -7.53 6.25 -5.31
C PHE A 17 -8.45 5.21 -4.69
N LEU A 18 -9.59 5.65 -4.16
CA LEU A 18 -10.65 4.75 -3.75
C LEU A 18 -11.33 4.16 -4.98
N LEU A 19 -11.79 2.91 -4.86
CA LEU A 19 -12.60 2.25 -5.88
C LEU A 19 -13.89 1.73 -5.25
N GLN A 20 -14.94 1.62 -6.06
CA GLN A 20 -16.19 0.97 -5.64
C GLN A 20 -16.08 -0.55 -5.71
N GLU A 21 -15.34 -1.07 -6.70
CA GLU A 21 -15.15 -2.50 -6.94
C GLU A 21 -13.83 -2.78 -7.67
N LEU A 22 -13.47 -4.05 -7.74
CA LEU A 22 -12.34 -4.50 -8.54
C LEU A 22 -12.62 -4.28 -10.04
N PRO A 23 -11.77 -3.54 -10.79
CA PRO A 23 -12.02 -3.27 -12.20
C PRO A 23 -11.86 -4.53 -13.06
N ALA A 24 -12.56 -4.56 -14.20
CA ALA A 24 -12.37 -5.59 -15.21
C ALA A 24 -10.93 -5.57 -15.74
N GLY A 25 -10.36 -6.75 -16.01
CA GLY A 25 -8.98 -6.89 -16.48
C GLY A 25 -7.92 -6.94 -15.38
N ALA A 26 -8.31 -6.85 -14.10
CA ALA A 26 -7.42 -7.12 -13.00
C ALA A 26 -6.93 -8.58 -13.04
N ALA A 27 -5.63 -8.80 -12.86
CA ALA A 27 -4.97 -10.09 -13.05
C ALA A 27 -3.99 -10.41 -11.90
N ASP A 28 -3.44 -11.61 -11.92
CA ASP A 28 -2.34 -12.07 -11.07
C ASP A 28 -2.55 -11.81 -9.55
N PRO A 29 -3.64 -12.31 -8.96
CA PRO A 29 -3.95 -12.06 -7.55
C PRO A 29 -2.89 -12.64 -6.62
N ARG A 30 -2.54 -11.85 -5.59
CA ARG A 30 -1.63 -12.24 -4.53
C ARG A 30 -2.21 -11.84 -3.18
N ARG A 31 -2.30 -12.77 -2.27
CA ARG A 31 -2.71 -12.47 -0.90
C ARG A 31 -1.53 -11.92 -0.13
N ILE A 32 -1.71 -10.78 0.49
CA ILE A 32 -0.70 -10.05 1.24
C ILE A 32 -1.16 -9.92 2.70
N ARG A 33 -0.29 -10.34 3.61
CA ARG A 33 -0.39 -10.01 5.02
C ARG A 33 0.77 -9.09 5.37
N ASP A 34 0.45 -7.86 5.72
CA ASP A 34 1.38 -6.87 6.24
C ASP A 34 1.23 -6.78 7.76
N ARG A 35 2.33 -6.85 8.51
CA ARG A 35 2.38 -6.55 9.92
C ARG A 35 3.19 -5.30 10.16
N TYR A 36 2.53 -4.24 10.60
CA TYR A 36 3.16 -2.98 10.98
C TYR A 36 3.63 -3.08 12.43
N LEU A 37 4.96 -3.06 12.65
CA LEU A 37 5.53 -3.19 13.97
C LEU A 37 5.31 -1.91 14.78
N THR A 38 4.79 -2.07 16.00
CA THR A 38 4.42 -0.96 16.89
C THR A 38 5.59 -0.01 17.13
N ASP A 39 5.33 1.30 17.11
CA ASP A 39 6.29 2.39 17.35
C ASP A 39 7.51 2.40 16.41
N THR A 40 7.37 1.79 15.23
CA THR A 40 8.42 1.75 14.21
C THR A 40 7.88 2.16 12.84
N ARG A 41 8.76 2.26 11.85
CA ARG A 41 8.44 2.38 10.43
C ARG A 41 8.67 1.07 9.69
N LEU A 42 8.75 -0.03 10.42
CA LEU A 42 9.00 -1.36 9.87
C LEU A 42 7.68 -2.06 9.58
N ARG A 43 7.66 -2.72 8.45
CA ARG A 43 6.55 -3.57 8.03
C ARG A 43 7.08 -4.92 7.59
N LEU A 44 6.61 -5.98 8.22
CA LEU A 44 6.78 -7.34 7.72
C LEU A 44 5.71 -7.62 6.69
N ARG A 45 6.09 -8.25 5.58
CA ARG A 45 5.17 -8.71 4.53
C ARG A 45 5.34 -10.19 4.28
N LEU A 46 4.26 -10.91 4.30
CA LEU A 46 4.10 -12.24 3.74
C LEU A 46 3.25 -12.12 2.49
N MET A 47 3.70 -12.68 1.37
CA MET A 47 2.94 -12.72 0.12
C MET A 47 2.82 -14.16 -0.34
N GLU A 48 1.61 -14.53 -0.72
CA GLU A 48 1.22 -15.88 -1.14
C GLU A 48 0.35 -15.81 -2.41
N THR A 49 0.35 -16.87 -3.18
CA THR A 49 -0.67 -17.09 -4.22
C THR A 49 -2.04 -17.34 -3.58
N PRO A 50 -3.17 -17.25 -4.32
CA PRO A 50 -4.50 -17.53 -3.78
C PRO A 50 -4.67 -18.96 -3.22
N ASP A 51 -3.92 -19.93 -3.73
CA ASP A 51 -3.88 -21.31 -3.26
C ASP A 51 -2.89 -21.54 -2.10
N GLY A 52 -2.28 -20.47 -1.57
CA GLY A 52 -1.44 -20.49 -0.37
C GLY A 52 0.03 -20.84 -0.61
N GLN A 53 0.50 -20.85 -1.87
CA GLN A 53 1.92 -21.02 -2.14
C GLN A 53 2.68 -19.74 -1.76
N LEU A 54 3.73 -19.88 -0.96
CA LEU A 54 4.59 -18.77 -0.59
C LEU A 54 5.29 -18.16 -1.82
N LEU A 55 5.17 -16.85 -1.96
CA LEU A 55 5.89 -16.06 -2.95
C LEU A 55 7.10 -15.35 -2.33
N GLU A 56 6.89 -14.62 -1.23
CA GLU A 56 7.98 -13.90 -0.57
C GLU A 56 7.69 -13.58 0.90
N ARG A 57 8.78 -13.40 1.66
CA ARG A 57 8.81 -12.78 2.98
C ARG A 57 9.77 -11.62 2.96
N LYS A 58 9.35 -10.45 3.42
CA LYS A 58 10.24 -9.29 3.46
C LYS A 58 9.97 -8.34 4.63
N LEU A 59 11.04 -7.69 5.06
CA LEU A 59 11.01 -6.55 5.96
C LEU A 59 11.15 -5.27 5.13
N GLY A 60 10.15 -4.41 5.19
CA GLY A 60 10.14 -3.11 4.54
C GLY A 60 10.34 -1.97 5.53
N HIS A 61 11.02 -0.91 5.09
CA HIS A 61 11.14 0.35 5.79
C HIS A 61 10.85 1.49 4.82
N LYS A 62 9.73 2.19 5.04
CA LYS A 62 9.36 3.36 4.22
C LYS A 62 9.67 4.66 4.97
N ARG A 63 10.22 5.64 4.25
CA ARG A 63 10.54 6.97 4.76
C ARG A 63 10.20 8.02 3.72
N ARG A 64 9.47 9.06 4.10
CA ARG A 64 9.18 10.20 3.20
C ARG A 64 10.49 10.91 2.79
N VAL A 65 10.56 11.33 1.55
CA VAL A 65 11.69 12.09 1.01
C VAL A 65 11.69 13.51 1.58
N ALA A 66 10.51 14.14 1.63
CA ALA A 66 10.30 15.45 2.21
C ALA A 66 9.18 15.39 3.27
N ASP A 67 9.26 16.27 4.27
CA ASP A 67 8.23 16.40 5.27
C ASP A 67 6.94 16.91 4.61
N GLY A 68 5.83 16.19 4.85
CA GLY A 68 4.51 16.55 4.34
C GLY A 68 4.18 16.08 2.92
N ASP A 69 5.13 15.52 2.15
CA ASP A 69 4.85 14.95 0.83
C ASP A 69 4.67 13.42 0.92
N PRO A 70 3.43 12.90 0.78
CA PRO A 70 3.18 11.47 0.82
C PRO A 70 3.44 10.78 -0.53
N THR A 71 3.67 11.53 -1.60
CA THR A 71 3.80 11.00 -2.96
C THR A 71 5.19 10.44 -3.27
N ALA A 72 6.21 10.83 -2.49
CA ALA A 72 7.58 10.40 -2.68
C ALA A 72 8.15 9.78 -1.41
N VAL A 73 8.45 8.49 -1.48
CA VAL A 73 9.02 7.73 -0.36
C VAL A 73 10.29 7.01 -0.77
N MET A 74 11.21 6.89 0.17
CA MET A 74 12.35 5.99 0.05
C MET A 74 11.99 4.67 0.73
N HIS A 75 12.07 3.59 -0.02
CA HIS A 75 11.74 2.26 0.45
C HIS A 75 12.98 1.36 0.45
N THR A 76 13.24 0.72 1.56
CA THR A 76 14.25 -0.32 1.72
C THR A 76 13.54 -1.64 1.99
N SER A 77 13.90 -2.69 1.24
CA SER A 77 13.36 -4.04 1.44
C SER A 77 14.48 -5.03 1.68
N LEU A 78 14.29 -5.91 2.65
CA LEU A 78 15.12 -7.08 2.93
C LEU A 78 14.27 -8.33 2.76
N TYR A 79 14.73 -9.28 1.97
CA TYR A 79 14.10 -10.60 1.86
C TYR A 79 14.54 -11.44 3.05
N LEU A 80 13.59 -12.15 3.65
CA LEU A 80 13.77 -12.90 4.88
C LEU A 80 13.62 -14.40 4.62
N ASP A 81 14.42 -15.19 5.28
CA ASP A 81 14.16 -16.61 5.42
C ASP A 81 13.01 -16.88 6.42
N SER A 82 12.64 -18.15 6.59
CA SER A 82 11.55 -18.54 7.48
C SER A 82 11.84 -18.20 8.95
N GLY A 83 13.06 -18.50 9.41
CA GLY A 83 13.43 -18.26 10.80
C GLY A 83 13.49 -16.79 11.16
N GLU A 84 14.06 -15.96 10.28
CA GLU A 84 14.11 -14.50 10.43
C GLU A 84 12.68 -13.91 10.48
N PHE A 85 11.78 -14.39 9.60
CA PHE A 85 10.41 -13.91 9.58
C PHE A 85 9.65 -14.29 10.85
N GLU A 86 9.79 -15.53 11.33
CA GLU A 86 9.15 -16.01 12.56
C GLU A 86 9.59 -15.25 13.80
N LEU A 87 10.86 -14.90 13.89
CA LEU A 87 11.38 -14.09 14.99
C LEU A 87 10.77 -12.68 14.98
N LEU A 88 10.68 -12.06 13.81
CA LEU A 88 10.22 -10.69 13.67
C LEU A 88 8.69 -10.58 13.78
N VAL A 89 7.92 -11.56 13.28
CA VAL A 89 6.46 -11.53 13.35
C VAL A 89 5.93 -11.70 14.78
N ALA A 90 6.74 -12.23 15.69
CA ALA A 90 6.42 -12.31 17.12
C ALA A 90 6.46 -10.95 17.85
N LEU A 91 7.06 -9.93 17.25
CA LEU A 91 7.09 -8.58 17.81
C LEU A 91 5.70 -7.93 17.81
N PRO A 92 5.41 -7.02 18.77
CA PRO A 92 4.14 -6.29 18.79
C PRO A 92 3.89 -5.58 17.46
N GLY A 93 2.65 -5.68 16.95
CA GLY A 93 2.29 -5.07 15.67
C GLY A 93 0.81 -5.21 15.36
N ARG A 94 0.38 -4.57 14.28
CA ARG A 94 -0.97 -4.61 13.72
C ARG A 94 -0.94 -5.23 12.35
N ASP A 95 -1.86 -6.15 12.10
CA ASP A 95 -1.96 -6.85 10.82
C ASP A 95 -2.93 -6.11 9.89
N LEU A 96 -2.60 -6.09 8.62
CA LEU A 96 -3.43 -5.64 7.52
C LEU A 96 -3.41 -6.70 6.44
N ILE A 97 -4.59 -7.17 6.02
CA ILE A 97 -4.71 -8.26 5.06
C ILE A 97 -5.44 -7.73 3.82
N LYS A 98 -4.94 -8.10 2.65
CA LYS A 98 -5.53 -7.73 1.37
C LYS A 98 -5.19 -8.73 0.27
N VAL A 99 -5.99 -8.74 -0.77
CA VAL A 99 -5.64 -9.37 -2.05
C VAL A 99 -5.27 -8.27 -3.02
N ARG A 100 -4.04 -8.33 -3.55
CA ARG A 100 -3.52 -7.39 -4.54
C ARG A 100 -3.63 -7.99 -5.93
N TRP A 101 -4.18 -7.20 -6.84
CA TRP A 101 -4.33 -7.51 -8.26
C TRP A 101 -3.51 -6.54 -9.09
N ASP A 102 -2.87 -7.00 -10.15
CA ASP A 102 -2.21 -6.13 -11.10
C ASP A 102 -3.21 -5.57 -12.11
N VAL A 103 -3.04 -4.30 -12.47
CA VAL A 103 -3.81 -3.63 -13.53
C VAL A 103 -2.87 -2.86 -14.45
N ASP A 104 -3.15 -2.89 -15.75
CA ASP A 104 -2.47 -2.05 -16.73
C ASP A 104 -3.23 -0.72 -16.89
N LEU A 105 -2.52 0.37 -16.75
CA LEU A 105 -3.04 1.73 -16.83
C LEU A 105 -2.40 2.45 -18.04
N ASP A 106 -2.72 1.98 -19.24
CA ASP A 106 -2.18 2.50 -20.52
C ASP A 106 -0.64 2.49 -20.56
N GLY A 107 -0.05 1.38 -20.08
CA GLY A 107 1.40 1.16 -20.05
C GLY A 107 2.08 1.62 -18.74
N GLU A 108 1.34 2.16 -17.77
CA GLU A 108 1.77 2.29 -16.38
C GLU A 108 1.26 1.12 -15.54
N ALA A 109 2.10 0.63 -14.64
CA ALA A 109 1.72 -0.43 -13.72
C ALA A 109 0.90 0.13 -12.55
N GLY A 110 -0.27 -0.46 -12.31
CA GLY A 110 -1.07 -0.22 -11.14
C GLY A 110 -1.34 -1.50 -10.36
N SER A 111 -1.69 -1.35 -9.11
CA SER A 111 -2.15 -2.44 -8.25
C SER A 111 -3.48 -2.08 -7.61
N VAL A 112 -4.43 -2.99 -7.63
CA VAL A 112 -5.68 -2.84 -6.89
C VAL A 112 -5.64 -3.74 -5.67
N ASP A 113 -5.77 -3.13 -4.50
CA ASP A 113 -5.85 -3.79 -3.21
C ASP A 113 -7.31 -3.92 -2.79
N VAL A 114 -7.78 -5.17 -2.65
CA VAL A 114 -9.07 -5.52 -2.06
C VAL A 114 -8.81 -5.97 -0.62
N PHE A 115 -9.26 -5.18 0.35
CA PHE A 115 -8.94 -5.42 1.75
C PHE A 115 -9.84 -6.46 2.38
N GLU A 116 -9.31 -7.17 3.38
CA GLU A 116 -9.99 -8.20 4.16
C GLU A 116 -10.05 -7.82 5.66
N GLY A 117 -10.79 -8.61 6.44
CA GLY A 117 -10.91 -8.44 7.90
C GLY A 117 -11.58 -7.12 8.29
N ASP A 118 -10.94 -6.35 9.16
CA ASP A 118 -11.47 -5.09 9.69
C ASP A 118 -11.66 -4.00 8.62
N LEU A 119 -11.01 -4.15 7.46
CA LEU A 119 -11.09 -3.24 6.32
C LEU A 119 -11.94 -3.82 5.17
N LEU A 120 -12.75 -4.84 5.43
CA LEU A 120 -13.61 -5.45 4.42
C LEU A 120 -14.52 -4.40 3.75
N GLY A 121 -14.52 -4.39 2.42
CA GLY A 121 -15.24 -3.42 1.60
C GLY A 121 -14.39 -2.25 1.10
N LEU A 122 -13.19 -2.04 1.66
CA LEU A 122 -12.24 -1.08 1.10
C LEU A 122 -11.58 -1.67 -0.15
N VAL A 123 -11.59 -0.92 -1.24
CA VAL A 123 -10.86 -1.23 -2.47
C VAL A 123 -10.07 0.01 -2.88
N MET A 124 -8.78 -0.15 -3.13
CA MET A 124 -7.88 0.97 -3.46
C MET A 124 -7.02 0.65 -4.67
N LEU A 125 -6.91 1.59 -5.59
CA LEU A 125 -5.89 1.62 -6.62
C LEU A 125 -4.64 2.30 -6.06
N GLU A 126 -3.49 1.65 -6.20
CA GLU A 126 -2.16 2.21 -5.95
C GLU A 126 -1.38 2.21 -7.28
N VAL A 127 -0.92 3.38 -7.68
CA VAL A 127 -0.13 3.57 -8.91
C VAL A 127 1.28 3.95 -8.49
N ASP A 128 2.25 3.10 -8.85
CA ASP A 128 3.67 3.35 -8.62
C ASP A 128 4.32 3.88 -9.90
N LEU A 129 4.71 5.14 -9.87
CA LEU A 129 5.26 5.85 -11.01
C LEU A 129 6.78 6.01 -10.87
N LYS A 130 7.48 5.91 -11.98
CA LYS A 130 8.96 5.85 -12.02
C LYS A 130 9.65 7.20 -11.75
N SER A 131 8.91 8.30 -11.67
CA SER A 131 9.48 9.62 -11.43
C SER A 131 8.42 10.66 -11.03
N ALA A 132 8.85 11.74 -10.39
CA ALA A 132 8.01 12.88 -10.05
C ALA A 132 7.32 13.51 -11.29
N THR A 133 7.99 13.53 -12.44
CA THR A 133 7.41 14.04 -13.69
C THR A 133 6.24 13.18 -14.16
N ARG A 134 6.36 11.85 -14.06
CA ARG A 134 5.27 10.94 -14.39
C ARG A 134 4.12 11.06 -13.40
N LEU A 135 4.43 11.23 -12.11
CA LEU A 135 3.43 11.46 -11.08
C LEU A 135 2.53 12.65 -11.41
N THR A 136 3.14 13.78 -11.80
CA THR A 136 2.40 15.01 -12.14
C THR A 136 1.58 14.86 -13.43
N GLY A 137 2.08 14.10 -14.40
CA GLY A 137 1.41 13.89 -15.69
C GLY A 137 0.41 12.73 -15.73
N PHE A 138 0.32 11.94 -14.67
CA PHE A 138 -0.58 10.78 -14.64
C PHE A 138 -2.05 11.21 -14.56
N ALA A 139 -2.84 10.80 -15.54
CA ALA A 139 -4.29 10.94 -15.54
C ALA A 139 -4.92 9.63 -15.03
N PRO A 140 -5.68 9.66 -13.91
CA PRO A 140 -6.32 8.45 -13.42
C PRO A 140 -7.37 7.94 -14.41
N PRO A 141 -7.58 6.61 -14.48
CA PRO A 141 -8.61 6.05 -15.34
C PRO A 141 -10.01 6.51 -14.90
N ALA A 142 -10.97 6.53 -15.84
CA ALA A 142 -12.33 7.02 -15.58
C ALA A 142 -13.09 6.24 -14.49
N TRP A 143 -12.66 5.00 -14.19
CA TRP A 143 -13.25 4.18 -13.13
C TRP A 143 -12.60 4.41 -11.75
N ALA A 144 -11.50 5.19 -11.68
CA ALA A 144 -10.94 5.59 -10.39
C ALA A 144 -11.88 6.59 -9.70
N GLY A 145 -12.10 6.36 -8.41
CA GLY A 145 -12.88 7.25 -7.55
C GLY A 145 -12.00 8.36 -6.92
N PRO A 146 -12.38 8.88 -5.76
CA PRO A 146 -11.66 9.97 -5.10
C PRO A 146 -10.19 9.63 -4.86
N GLU A 147 -9.31 10.61 -5.11
CA GLU A 147 -7.90 10.49 -4.76
C GLU A 147 -7.69 10.66 -3.26
N VAL A 148 -6.94 9.74 -2.66
CA VAL A 148 -6.61 9.70 -1.23
C VAL A 148 -5.11 9.75 -0.96
N THR A 149 -4.31 10.14 -1.94
CA THR A 149 -2.84 10.20 -1.84
C THR A 149 -2.40 11.06 -0.65
N HIS A 150 -3.05 12.20 -0.45
CA HIS A 150 -2.72 13.18 0.61
C HIS A 150 -3.51 12.98 1.91
N ASP A 151 -4.41 12.01 1.98
CA ASP A 151 -5.11 11.67 3.22
C ASP A 151 -4.31 10.63 4.02
N GLU A 152 -3.78 11.04 5.15
CA GLU A 152 -2.98 10.19 6.04
C GLU A 152 -3.73 8.95 6.53
N ALA A 153 -5.07 9.01 6.62
CA ALA A 153 -5.90 7.88 7.04
C ALA A 153 -5.79 6.67 6.10
N PHE A 154 -5.45 6.91 4.83
CA PHE A 154 -5.31 5.86 3.80
C PHE A 154 -3.86 5.42 3.57
N THR A 155 -2.95 5.74 4.48
CA THR A 155 -1.64 5.08 4.50
C THR A 155 -1.76 3.69 5.11
N GLY A 156 -0.94 2.73 4.64
CA GLY A 156 -1.01 1.36 5.14
C GLY A 156 -0.82 1.25 6.67
N GLY A 157 0.05 2.09 7.25
CA GLY A 157 0.24 2.16 8.70
C GLY A 157 -1.02 2.66 9.43
N ALA A 158 -1.67 3.71 8.92
CA ALA A 158 -2.91 4.23 9.51
C ALA A 158 -4.06 3.23 9.34
N LEU A 159 -4.21 2.64 8.14
CA LEU A 159 -5.23 1.62 7.87
C LEU A 159 -5.10 0.42 8.81
N SER A 160 -3.88 0.00 9.17
CA SER A 160 -3.69 -1.11 10.12
C SER A 160 -4.16 -0.79 11.54
N MET A 161 -4.44 0.47 11.84
CA MET A 161 -4.92 0.95 13.15
C MET A 161 -6.42 1.26 13.16
N LEU A 162 -7.07 1.33 11.98
CA LEU A 162 -8.50 1.65 11.89
C LEU A 162 -9.37 0.51 12.39
N LEU A 163 -10.43 0.88 13.08
CA LEU A 163 -11.57 0.00 13.35
C LEU A 163 -12.59 0.12 12.20
N PRO A 164 -13.45 -0.89 11.97
CA PRO A 164 -14.45 -0.85 10.91
C PRO A 164 -15.33 0.41 10.90
N ALA A 165 -15.76 0.88 12.08
CA ALA A 165 -16.57 2.10 12.19
C ALA A 165 -15.82 3.38 11.77
N ASP A 166 -14.51 3.44 11.96
CA ASP A 166 -13.68 4.58 11.57
C ASP A 166 -13.46 4.59 10.06
N LEU A 167 -13.37 3.41 9.44
CA LEU A 167 -13.27 3.27 7.98
C LEU A 167 -14.51 3.84 7.29
N ASP A 168 -15.71 3.46 7.75
CA ASP A 168 -16.98 3.96 7.19
C ASP A 168 -17.06 5.49 7.25
N GLN A 169 -16.62 6.09 8.35
CA GLN A 169 -16.58 7.54 8.52
C GLN A 169 -15.56 8.20 7.56
N ALA A 170 -14.36 7.61 7.42
CA ALA A 170 -13.33 8.14 6.52
C ALA A 170 -13.79 8.11 5.05
N VAL A 171 -14.38 7.00 4.60
CA VAL A 171 -14.92 6.86 3.24
C VAL A 171 -16.11 7.81 3.01
N THR A 172 -17.06 7.88 3.94
CA THR A 172 -18.25 8.76 3.83
C THR A 172 -17.84 10.23 3.72
N ARG A 173 -16.85 10.68 4.49
CA ARG A 173 -16.33 12.05 4.43
C ARG A 173 -15.87 12.42 3.03
N LEU A 174 -15.16 11.52 2.33
CA LEU A 174 -14.61 11.76 1.00
C LEU A 174 -15.70 11.74 -0.09
N VAL A 175 -16.61 10.78 -0.03
CA VAL A 175 -17.71 10.66 -1.01
C VAL A 175 -18.77 11.77 -0.82
N GLY A 176 -18.92 12.28 0.40
CA GLY A 176 -19.88 13.35 0.71
C GLY A 176 -19.41 14.77 0.38
N SER A 177 -18.10 14.99 0.15
CA SER A 177 -17.53 16.31 -0.19
C SER A 177 -17.61 16.66 -1.70
N ASP A 178 -18.03 15.73 -2.54
CA ASP A 178 -18.19 15.93 -3.99
C ASP A 178 -19.65 16.29 -4.42
N ARG A 179 -20.47 16.83 -3.50
CA ARG A 179 -21.82 17.31 -3.79
C ARG A 179 -21.96 18.81 -3.63
#